data_9e64c303a696fdd6737f178003db6fc5
#
_entry.id   9e64c303a696fdd6737f178003db6fc5
#
_cell.length_a   1.000
_cell.length_b   1.000
_cell.length_c   1.000
_cell.angle_alpha   90.00
_cell.angle_beta   90.00
_cell.angle_gamma   90.00
#
_symmetry.space_group_name_H-M   'P 1'
#
loop_
_entity.id
_entity.type
_entity.pdbx_description
1 polymer ?
#
loop_
_entity_poly.entity_id
_entity_poly.type
_entity_poly.pdbx_seq_one_letter_code
_entity_poly.pdbx_strand_id
1 'polypeptide(L)'
;MKQSSKLRTFSHKDKEVNTLIDELGEINLESSHYLLLAAGSNRSAKKSFISRVEKKRGKLKEISLRGVITPDEQESFKNIDELFNFIGETEKNILLRHGDILAGEYTAFSYSTVRYATPQGKYFLKKINNSEKFFLIDMNDKDSIDRAMQRYAQVAVFFDEADSIFGKLKQIRLNGHTFSNKRPSLLAK
;
A
#
# COMPACT_ATOMS: atom_id res chain seq x y z
N MET A 1 3.81 1.26 -27.11
CA MET A 1 4.20 0.36 -26.01
C MET A 1 4.84 1.22 -24.93
N LYS A 2 4.14 1.50 -23.80
CA LYS A 2 4.75 2.18 -22.63
C LYS A 2 5.75 1.21 -22.00
N GLN A 3 7.02 1.59 -21.93
CA GLN A 3 8.05 0.86 -21.20
C GLN A 3 7.55 0.69 -19.76
N SER A 4 7.47 -0.56 -19.29
CA SER A 4 7.28 -0.87 -17.88
C SER A 4 8.54 -0.40 -17.16
N SER A 5 8.52 0.82 -16.62
CA SER A 5 9.58 1.28 -15.74
C SER A 5 9.57 0.37 -14.51
N LYS A 6 10.73 -0.17 -14.17
CA LYS A 6 10.89 -0.99 -12.95
C LYS A 6 10.47 -0.13 -11.74
N LEU A 7 9.64 -0.69 -10.86
CA LEU A 7 9.25 -0.04 -9.60
C LEU A 7 10.50 0.43 -8.84
N ARG A 8 10.59 1.74 -8.57
CA ARG A 8 11.62 2.30 -7.70
C ARG A 8 11.21 2.07 -6.25
N THR A 9 12.12 1.54 -5.43
CA THR A 9 11.83 1.23 -4.02
C THR A 9 12.81 1.95 -3.12
N PHE A 10 12.31 2.51 -2.01
CA PHE A 10 13.08 3.24 -1.01
C PHE A 10 12.67 2.82 0.39
N SER A 11 13.63 2.84 1.33
CA SER A 11 13.30 2.93 2.76
C SER A 11 13.00 4.40 3.11
N HIS A 12 12.07 4.65 4.02
CA HIS A 12 11.80 6.02 4.48
C HIS A 12 13.02 6.71 5.12
N LYS A 13 14.06 5.96 5.47
CA LYS A 13 15.33 6.44 6.03
C LYS A 13 16.35 6.84 4.96
N ASP A 14 16.11 6.47 3.70
CA ASP A 14 17.02 6.77 2.60
C ASP A 14 17.05 8.27 2.31
N LYS A 15 18.23 8.80 2.04
CA LYS A 15 18.39 10.23 1.71
C LYS A 15 17.69 10.59 0.41
N GLU A 16 17.60 9.65 -0.50
CA GLU A 16 16.94 9.73 -1.81
C GLU A 16 15.44 10.02 -1.70
N VAL A 17 14.81 9.72 -0.55
CA VAL A 17 13.40 10.07 -0.30
C VAL A 17 13.19 11.59 -0.30
N ASN A 18 14.21 12.39 0.07
CA ASN A 18 14.11 13.84 -0.01
C ASN A 18 14.05 14.30 -1.46
N THR A 19 14.95 13.78 -2.29
CA THR A 19 14.96 14.05 -3.74
C THR A 19 13.67 13.59 -4.40
N LEU A 20 13.19 12.40 -4.04
CA LEU A 20 11.89 11.90 -4.51
C LEU A 20 10.76 12.89 -4.21
N ILE A 21 10.68 13.42 -2.98
CA ILE A 21 9.63 14.37 -2.60
C ILE A 21 9.72 15.66 -3.42
N ASP A 22 10.93 16.14 -3.72
CA ASP A 22 11.13 17.30 -4.57
C ASP A 22 10.69 17.00 -6.03
N GLU A 23 11.09 15.86 -6.59
CA GLU A 23 10.63 15.38 -7.90
C GLU A 23 9.10 15.30 -7.99
N LEU A 24 8.40 14.89 -6.90
CA LEU A 24 6.95 14.79 -6.90
C LEU A 24 6.27 16.15 -7.18
N GLY A 25 6.87 17.27 -6.78
CA GLY A 25 6.33 18.61 -7.06
C GLY A 25 6.28 18.96 -8.55
N GLU A 26 7.19 18.38 -9.33
CA GLU A 26 7.40 18.70 -10.76
C GLU A 26 6.68 17.74 -11.72
N ILE A 27 6.01 16.69 -11.18
CA ILE A 27 5.35 15.71 -12.03
C ILE A 27 4.19 16.34 -12.78
N ASN A 28 4.28 16.29 -14.12
CA ASN A 28 3.16 16.63 -15.00
C ASN A 28 2.25 15.40 -15.19
N LEU A 29 0.95 15.59 -14.99
CA LEU A 29 -0.08 14.55 -15.08
C LEU A 29 -0.94 14.63 -16.34
N GLU A 30 -0.62 15.54 -17.31
CA GLU A 30 -1.48 15.83 -18.47
C GLU A 30 -1.75 14.63 -19.40
N SER A 31 -1.05 13.54 -19.23
CA SER A 31 -1.28 12.33 -20.05
C SER A 31 -0.96 11.03 -19.33
N SER A 32 -0.77 11.08 -18.01
CA SER A 32 -0.38 9.91 -17.26
C SER A 32 -0.81 9.99 -15.80
N HIS A 33 -1.00 8.82 -15.19
CA HIS A 33 -1.14 8.70 -13.75
C HIS A 33 0.23 8.64 -13.08
N TYR A 34 0.25 8.94 -11.78
CA TYR A 34 1.38 8.62 -10.91
C TYR A 34 0.88 7.89 -9.67
N LEU A 35 1.36 6.68 -9.45
CA LEU A 35 1.01 5.85 -8.31
C LEU A 35 2.22 5.67 -7.41
N LEU A 36 2.11 6.17 -6.19
CA LEU A 36 3.07 6.02 -5.11
C LEU A 36 2.48 5.14 -4.01
N LEU A 37 3.22 4.13 -3.60
CA LEU A 37 2.86 3.25 -2.49
C LEU A 37 3.64 3.64 -1.24
N ALA A 38 2.94 3.81 -0.11
CA ALA A 38 3.53 4.05 1.20
C ALA A 38 3.17 2.88 2.12
N ALA A 39 4.05 1.89 2.25
CA ALA A 39 3.76 0.63 2.93
C ALA A 39 4.62 0.42 4.18
N GLY A 40 4.01 -0.10 5.24
CA GLY A 40 4.69 -0.45 6.49
C GLY A 40 3.97 0.01 7.74
N SER A 41 4.46 -0.44 8.89
CA SER A 41 3.81 -0.27 10.19
C SER A 41 4.12 1.06 10.89
N ASN A 42 5.18 1.78 10.49
CA ASN A 42 5.59 3.03 11.14
C ASN A 42 4.67 4.21 10.78
N ARG A 43 3.55 4.31 11.50
CA ARG A 43 2.51 5.33 11.27
C ARG A 43 3.03 6.76 11.39
N SER A 44 3.93 7.03 12.34
CA SER A 44 4.47 8.38 12.56
C SER A 44 5.31 8.84 11.37
N ALA A 45 6.21 7.98 10.89
CA ALA A 45 7.04 8.28 9.73
C ALA A 45 6.19 8.42 8.46
N LYS A 46 5.17 7.56 8.25
CA LYS A 46 4.22 7.71 7.13
C LYS A 46 3.46 9.03 7.19
N LYS A 47 2.94 9.42 8.35
CA LYS A 47 2.24 10.71 8.52
C LYS A 47 3.14 11.88 8.15
N SER A 48 4.39 11.88 8.64
CA SER A 48 5.39 12.90 8.30
C SER A 48 5.67 12.95 6.80
N PHE A 49 5.85 11.78 6.17
CA PHE A 49 6.07 11.68 4.72
C PHE A 49 4.89 12.23 3.92
N ILE A 50 3.66 11.81 4.24
CA ILE A 50 2.44 12.29 3.58
C ILE A 50 2.32 13.81 3.70
N SER A 51 2.56 14.38 4.87
CA SER A 51 2.55 15.84 5.07
C SER A 51 3.59 16.56 4.21
N ARG A 52 4.75 15.94 3.99
CA ARG A 52 5.78 16.51 3.10
C ARG A 52 5.36 16.43 1.63
N VAL A 53 4.72 15.33 1.23
CA VAL A 53 4.14 15.20 -0.14
C VAL A 53 3.07 16.27 -0.34
N GLU A 54 2.16 16.48 0.62
CA GLU A 54 1.15 17.54 0.54
C GLU A 54 1.73 18.94 0.39
N LYS A 55 2.84 19.24 1.07
CA LYS A 55 3.53 20.53 0.93
C LYS A 55 4.07 20.77 -0.47
N LYS A 56 4.42 19.72 -1.20
CA LYS A 56 4.97 19.80 -2.57
C LYS A 56 3.91 19.71 -3.66
N ARG A 57 2.93 18.82 -3.49
CA ARG A 57 1.88 18.55 -4.48
C ARG A 57 0.60 19.39 -4.29
N GLY A 58 0.44 19.98 -3.12
CA GLY A 58 -0.83 20.51 -2.66
C GLY A 58 -1.63 19.49 -1.86
N LYS A 59 -2.77 19.93 -1.34
CA LYS A 59 -3.65 19.10 -0.49
C LYS A 59 -4.04 17.81 -1.19
N LEU A 60 -3.96 16.69 -0.46
CA LEU A 60 -4.43 15.38 -0.91
C LEU A 60 -5.88 15.17 -0.46
N LYS A 61 -6.78 14.81 -1.38
CA LYS A 61 -8.12 14.35 -1.02
C LYS A 61 -8.02 12.95 -0.42
N GLU A 62 -8.25 12.87 0.89
CA GLU A 62 -8.17 11.60 1.62
C GLU A 62 -9.45 10.80 1.45
N ILE A 63 -9.32 9.52 1.06
CA ILE A 63 -10.42 8.61 0.84
C ILE A 63 -10.08 7.25 1.46
N SER A 64 -11.03 6.67 2.21
CA SER A 64 -10.89 5.33 2.76
C SER A 64 -11.36 4.28 1.77
N LEU A 65 -10.55 3.24 1.56
CA LEU A 65 -10.92 2.09 0.73
C LEU A 65 -11.74 1.03 1.47
N ARG A 66 -12.01 1.23 2.77
CA ARG A 66 -12.83 0.29 3.55
C ARG A 66 -14.22 0.14 2.91
N GLY A 67 -14.63 -1.11 2.70
CA GLY A 67 -15.91 -1.43 2.10
C GLY A 67 -15.96 -1.30 0.57
N VAL A 68 -14.88 -0.87 -0.09
CA VAL A 68 -14.82 -0.81 -1.56
C VAL A 68 -14.74 -2.21 -2.15
N ILE A 69 -13.93 -3.07 -1.55
CA ILE A 69 -13.83 -4.49 -1.92
C ILE A 69 -14.67 -5.30 -0.94
N THR A 70 -15.59 -6.08 -1.47
CA THR A 70 -16.49 -6.99 -0.74
C THR A 70 -16.29 -8.42 -1.23
N PRO A 71 -16.84 -9.44 -0.54
CA PRO A 71 -16.83 -10.80 -1.04
C PRO A 71 -17.58 -10.97 -2.38
N ASP A 72 -18.55 -10.10 -2.67
CA ASP A 72 -19.25 -10.05 -3.94
C ASP A 72 -18.43 -9.25 -4.96
N GLU A 73 -18.07 -9.91 -6.07
CA GLU A 73 -17.26 -9.31 -7.12
C GLU A 73 -18.00 -8.18 -7.85
N GLN A 74 -19.29 -8.37 -8.13
CA GLN A 74 -20.09 -7.38 -8.87
C GLN A 74 -20.34 -6.14 -8.02
N GLU A 75 -20.62 -6.33 -6.73
CA GLU A 75 -20.74 -5.22 -5.78
C GLU A 75 -19.41 -4.46 -5.68
N SER A 76 -18.29 -5.15 -5.62
CA SER A 76 -16.97 -4.53 -5.61
C SER A 76 -16.71 -3.69 -6.85
N PHE A 77 -17.05 -4.16 -8.05
CA PHE A 77 -16.88 -3.38 -9.27
C PHE A 77 -17.75 -2.12 -9.25
N LYS A 78 -18.99 -2.22 -8.79
CA LYS A 78 -19.88 -1.07 -8.62
C LYS A 78 -19.30 -0.05 -7.63
N ASN A 79 -18.85 -0.51 -6.46
CA ASN A 79 -18.24 0.35 -5.44
C ASN A 79 -16.99 1.06 -5.97
N ILE A 80 -16.17 0.38 -6.78
CA ILE A 80 -15.00 0.97 -7.42
C ILE A 80 -15.44 2.07 -8.40
N ASP A 81 -16.46 1.84 -9.23
CA ASP A 81 -16.98 2.83 -10.16
C ASP A 81 -17.52 4.07 -9.42
N GLU A 82 -18.30 3.85 -8.38
CA GLU A 82 -18.82 4.93 -7.53
C GLU A 82 -17.70 5.73 -6.87
N LEU A 83 -16.65 5.07 -6.39
CA LEU A 83 -15.47 5.72 -5.83
C LEU A 83 -14.79 6.65 -6.86
N PHE A 84 -14.54 6.16 -8.08
CA PHE A 84 -13.89 6.97 -9.11
C PHE A 84 -14.78 8.11 -9.60
N ASN A 85 -16.09 7.93 -9.65
CA ASN A 85 -17.05 9.00 -9.89
C ASN A 85 -17.03 10.06 -8.77
N PHE A 86 -16.95 9.63 -7.50
CA PHE A 86 -16.83 10.52 -6.35
C PHE A 86 -15.51 11.30 -6.35
N ILE A 87 -14.41 10.71 -6.77
CA ILE A 87 -13.14 11.42 -6.96
C ILE A 87 -13.32 12.57 -7.96
N GLY A 88 -14.10 12.34 -9.02
CA GLY A 88 -14.38 13.35 -10.04
C GLY A 88 -13.15 13.73 -10.86
N GLU A 89 -13.33 14.64 -11.81
CA GLU A 89 -12.25 15.06 -12.71
C GLU A 89 -11.37 16.16 -12.11
N THR A 90 -11.92 16.99 -11.24
CA THR A 90 -11.24 18.17 -10.67
C THR A 90 -10.14 17.82 -9.67
N GLU A 91 -10.30 16.73 -8.95
CA GLU A 91 -9.33 16.32 -7.95
C GLU A 91 -8.13 15.64 -8.61
N LYS A 92 -6.96 16.26 -8.46
CA LYS A 92 -5.71 15.75 -9.08
C LYS A 92 -4.83 14.95 -8.12
N ASN A 93 -4.93 15.18 -6.83
CA ASN A 93 -4.08 14.57 -5.80
C ASN A 93 -4.93 13.78 -4.80
N ILE A 94 -4.76 12.47 -4.77
CA ILE A 94 -5.60 11.54 -4.00
C ILE A 94 -4.74 10.74 -3.02
N LEU A 95 -5.18 10.67 -1.76
CA LEU A 95 -4.64 9.78 -0.75
C LEU A 95 -5.66 8.67 -0.45
N LEU A 96 -5.30 7.44 -0.79
CA LEU A 96 -6.12 6.25 -0.55
C LEU A 96 -5.63 5.55 0.72
N ARG A 97 -6.47 5.55 1.77
CA ARG A 97 -6.19 4.84 3.03
C ARG A 97 -6.67 3.39 2.97
N HIS A 98 -6.02 2.55 3.75
CA HIS A 98 -6.34 1.12 3.86
C HIS A 98 -6.13 0.35 2.55
N GLY A 99 -5.05 0.66 1.85
CA GLY A 99 -4.70 0.01 0.58
C GLY A 99 -4.48 -1.49 0.67
N ASP A 100 -4.26 -2.03 1.87
CA ASP A 100 -4.11 -3.47 2.10
C ASP A 100 -5.33 -4.28 1.59
N ILE A 101 -6.51 -3.67 1.51
CA ILE A 101 -7.72 -4.31 0.99
C ILE A 101 -7.62 -4.68 -0.50
N LEU A 102 -6.71 -4.02 -1.23
CA LEU A 102 -6.43 -4.31 -2.64
C LEU A 102 -5.44 -5.46 -2.81
N ALA A 103 -4.84 -5.95 -1.69
CA ALA A 103 -3.83 -6.99 -1.73
C ALA A 103 -4.37 -8.24 -2.41
N GLY A 104 -3.58 -8.77 -3.32
CA GLY A 104 -3.89 -10.02 -3.97
C GLY A 104 -3.83 -11.23 -3.02
N GLU A 105 -4.31 -12.35 -3.48
CA GLU A 105 -4.30 -13.62 -2.76
C GLU A 105 -3.07 -14.46 -3.12
N TYR A 106 -2.65 -15.30 -2.19
CA TYR A 106 -1.68 -16.35 -2.48
C TYR A 106 -2.36 -17.42 -3.35
N THR A 107 -1.66 -17.92 -4.36
CA THR A 107 -2.17 -19.08 -5.10
C THR A 107 -2.27 -20.27 -4.15
N ALA A 108 -3.28 -21.13 -4.35
CA ALA A 108 -3.58 -22.29 -3.51
C ALA A 108 -2.46 -23.36 -3.44
N PHE A 109 -1.37 -23.18 -4.17
CA PHE A 109 -0.19 -24.03 -4.07
C PHE A 109 0.63 -23.63 -2.85
N SER A 110 0.78 -24.56 -1.92
CA SER A 110 1.35 -24.40 -0.57
C SER A 110 2.77 -23.80 -0.47
N TYR A 111 3.40 -23.48 -1.57
CA TYR A 111 4.77 -22.95 -1.63
C TYR A 111 4.89 -21.60 -2.35
N SER A 112 3.79 -20.98 -2.77
CA SER A 112 3.86 -19.70 -3.45
C SER A 112 4.04 -18.56 -2.46
N THR A 113 5.17 -17.88 -2.51
CA THR A 113 5.41 -16.61 -1.81
C THR A 113 4.88 -15.41 -2.61
N VAL A 114 4.25 -15.65 -3.77
CA VAL A 114 3.82 -14.60 -4.67
C VAL A 114 2.31 -14.41 -4.56
N ARG A 115 1.88 -13.17 -4.27
CA ARG A 115 0.49 -12.76 -4.34
C ARG A 115 0.12 -12.35 -5.76
N TYR A 116 -1.05 -12.77 -6.20
CA TYR A 116 -1.63 -12.38 -7.49
C TYR A 116 -2.85 -11.50 -7.23
N ALA A 117 -2.94 -10.39 -7.91
CA ALA A 117 -4.08 -9.49 -7.79
C ALA A 117 -5.39 -10.19 -8.10
N THR A 118 -6.39 -9.95 -7.27
CA THR A 118 -7.77 -10.34 -7.52
C THR A 118 -8.35 -9.63 -8.76
N PRO A 119 -9.45 -10.12 -9.36
CA PRO A 119 -10.13 -9.40 -10.45
C PRO A 119 -10.48 -7.97 -10.06
N GLN A 120 -10.98 -7.75 -8.83
CA GLN A 120 -11.33 -6.44 -8.29
C GLN A 120 -10.10 -5.54 -8.16
N GLY A 121 -8.99 -6.06 -7.60
CA GLY A 121 -7.72 -5.33 -7.49
C GLY A 121 -7.18 -4.92 -8.87
N LYS A 122 -7.24 -5.82 -9.86
CA LYS A 122 -6.85 -5.49 -11.25
C LYS A 122 -7.74 -4.40 -11.85
N TYR A 123 -9.05 -4.48 -11.62
CA TYR A 123 -9.98 -3.48 -12.10
C TYR A 123 -9.70 -2.10 -11.48
N PHE A 124 -9.47 -2.05 -10.17
CA PHE A 124 -9.10 -0.84 -9.46
C PHE A 124 -7.83 -0.20 -10.04
N LEU A 125 -6.77 -1.00 -10.19
CA LEU A 125 -5.50 -0.52 -10.76
C LEU A 125 -5.64 -0.05 -12.20
N LYS A 126 -6.51 -0.68 -12.99
CA LYS A 126 -6.84 -0.23 -14.36
C LYS A 126 -7.53 1.14 -14.34
N LYS A 127 -8.43 1.41 -13.40
CA LYS A 127 -9.04 2.75 -13.22
C LYS A 127 -8.00 3.80 -12.87
N ILE A 128 -7.05 3.50 -11.95
CA ILE A 128 -5.92 4.39 -11.66
C ILE A 128 -5.12 4.68 -12.93
N ASN A 129 -4.75 3.63 -13.68
CA ASN A 129 -3.92 3.77 -14.88
C ASN A 129 -4.57 4.62 -15.98
N ASN A 130 -5.88 4.64 -16.04
CA ASN A 130 -6.65 5.40 -17.03
C ASN A 130 -7.01 6.81 -16.57
N SER A 131 -6.50 7.25 -15.43
CA SER A 131 -6.74 8.58 -14.88
C SER A 131 -5.49 9.44 -14.98
N GLU A 132 -5.66 10.75 -15.10
CA GLU A 132 -4.57 11.76 -15.12
C GLU A 132 -4.41 12.34 -13.72
N LYS A 133 -4.10 11.48 -12.73
CA LYS A 133 -4.08 11.84 -11.32
C LYS A 133 -2.87 11.28 -10.60
N PHE A 134 -2.51 11.97 -9.51
CA PHE A 134 -1.57 11.46 -8.52
C PHE A 134 -2.32 10.66 -7.46
N PHE A 135 -1.89 9.44 -7.23
CA PHE A 135 -2.39 8.59 -6.16
C PHE A 135 -1.27 8.23 -5.20
N LEU A 136 -1.53 8.41 -3.92
CA LEU A 136 -0.74 7.86 -2.84
C LEU A 136 -1.59 6.80 -2.14
N ILE A 137 -1.16 5.54 -2.15
CA ILE A 137 -1.85 4.46 -1.43
C ILE A 137 -1.10 4.19 -0.13
N ASP A 138 -1.79 4.35 1.01
CA ASP A 138 -1.30 4.04 2.35
C ASP A 138 -1.67 2.61 2.72
N MET A 139 -0.64 1.78 2.95
CA MET A 139 -0.73 0.36 3.30
C MET A 139 -0.04 0.11 4.63
N ASN A 140 -0.56 -0.81 5.44
CA ASN A 140 0.06 -1.16 6.73
C ASN A 140 1.12 -2.26 6.59
N ASP A 141 0.97 -3.10 5.57
CA ASP A 141 1.86 -4.23 5.34
C ASP A 141 2.53 -4.12 3.96
N LYS A 142 3.86 -4.16 3.94
CA LYS A 142 4.65 -4.18 2.71
C LYS A 142 4.41 -5.43 1.86
N ASP A 143 4.09 -6.56 2.53
CA ASP A 143 3.83 -7.82 1.86
C ASP A 143 2.47 -7.84 1.17
N SER A 144 1.63 -6.81 1.39
CA SER A 144 0.40 -6.57 0.63
C SER A 144 0.63 -6.05 -0.79
N ILE A 145 1.85 -5.66 -1.15
CA ILE A 145 2.18 -5.19 -2.52
C ILE A 145 2.31 -6.40 -3.45
N ASP A 146 1.26 -6.68 -4.22
CA ASP A 146 1.24 -7.74 -5.20
C ASP A 146 1.94 -7.38 -6.52
N ARG A 147 2.04 -8.36 -7.44
CA ARG A 147 2.67 -8.15 -8.76
C ARG A 147 1.96 -7.12 -9.64
N ALA A 148 0.65 -6.95 -9.50
CA ALA A 148 -0.06 -5.96 -10.29
C ALA A 148 0.25 -4.55 -9.76
N MET A 149 0.21 -4.34 -8.45
CA MET A 149 0.64 -3.08 -7.85
C MET A 149 2.07 -2.71 -8.26
N GLN A 150 3.00 -3.69 -8.26
CA GLN A 150 4.38 -3.47 -8.71
C GLN A 150 4.51 -3.03 -10.17
N ARG A 151 3.55 -3.41 -11.03
CA ARG A 151 3.55 -3.00 -12.45
C ARG A 151 2.97 -1.61 -12.65
N TYR A 152 1.98 -1.23 -11.86
CA TYR A 152 1.27 0.03 -12.01
C TYR A 152 1.92 1.17 -11.25
N ALA A 153 2.58 0.88 -10.12
CA ALA A 153 3.24 1.89 -9.32
C ALA A 153 4.59 2.29 -9.91
N GLN A 154 4.90 3.57 -9.81
CA GLN A 154 6.20 4.13 -10.17
C GLN A 154 7.17 4.04 -9.00
N VAL A 155 6.67 4.22 -7.77
CA VAL A 155 7.49 4.24 -6.57
C VAL A 155 6.80 3.54 -5.41
N ALA A 156 7.58 2.83 -4.58
CA ALA A 156 7.16 2.36 -3.26
C ALA A 156 8.16 2.85 -2.19
N VAL A 157 7.63 3.45 -1.12
CA VAL A 157 8.41 3.83 0.05
C VAL A 157 7.99 2.94 1.22
N PHE A 158 8.98 2.30 1.85
CA PHE A 158 8.75 1.37 2.96
C PHE A 158 9.01 2.05 4.30
N PHE A 159 8.07 1.85 5.22
CA PHE A 159 8.03 2.42 6.56
C PHE A 159 8.09 1.32 7.62
N ASP A 160 9.21 0.62 7.66
CA ASP A 160 9.42 -0.37 8.69
C ASP A 160 9.56 0.30 10.06
N GLU A 161 9.10 -0.38 11.13
CA GLU A 161 9.39 0.07 12.48
C GLU A 161 10.91 0.17 12.63
N ALA A 162 11.35 1.23 13.30
CA ALA A 162 12.77 1.37 13.60
C ALA A 162 13.23 0.07 14.28
N ASP A 163 14.42 -0.42 13.91
CA ASP A 163 15.20 -1.41 14.68
C ASP A 163 15.59 -0.82 16.05
N SER A 164 14.62 -0.29 16.77
CA SER A 164 14.83 0.14 18.13
C SER A 164 14.89 -1.11 18.99
N ILE A 165 15.78 -1.12 19.94
CA ILE A 165 15.88 -2.17 20.97
C ILE A 165 14.50 -2.45 21.58
N PHE A 166 13.63 -1.45 21.69
CA PHE A 166 12.24 -1.57 22.13
C PHE A 166 11.33 -2.31 21.13
N GLY A 167 11.54 -2.19 19.82
CA GLY A 167 10.79 -2.95 18.80
C GLY A 167 11.14 -4.44 18.86
N LYS A 168 12.44 -4.77 19.02
CA LYS A 168 12.91 -6.15 19.22
C LYS A 168 12.39 -6.76 20.53
N LEU A 169 12.36 -6.00 21.61
CA LEU A 169 11.81 -6.41 22.91
C LEU A 169 10.29 -6.67 22.83
N LYS A 170 9.54 -5.87 22.06
CA LYS A 170 8.10 -6.06 21.87
C LYS A 170 7.81 -7.33 21.06
N GLN A 171 8.59 -7.64 20.04
CA GLN A 171 8.50 -8.91 19.28
C GLN A 171 8.84 -10.13 20.15
N ILE A 172 9.89 -10.03 20.99
CA ILE A 172 10.26 -11.11 21.93
C ILE A 172 9.13 -11.34 22.94
N ARG A 173 8.48 -10.28 23.44
CA ARG A 173 7.39 -10.37 24.40
C ARG A 173 6.12 -10.98 23.78
N LEU A 174 5.82 -10.68 22.53
CA LEU A 174 4.69 -11.28 21.79
C LEU A 174 4.96 -12.75 21.46
N ASN A 175 6.18 -13.12 21.09
CA ASN A 175 6.55 -14.50 20.81
C ASN A 175 6.72 -15.33 22.10
N GLY A 176 7.03 -14.71 23.24
CA GLY A 176 7.14 -15.39 24.54
C GLY A 176 5.81 -15.84 25.12
N HIS A 177 4.70 -15.20 24.77
CA HIS A 177 3.37 -15.62 25.24
C HIS A 177 2.77 -16.83 24.51
N THR A 178 3.31 -17.23 23.37
CA THR A 178 2.84 -18.40 22.61
C THR A 178 3.49 -19.71 23.07
N PHE A 179 4.53 -19.68 23.91
CA PHE A 179 5.23 -20.89 24.38
C PHE A 179 4.83 -21.38 25.77
N SER A 180 3.90 -20.72 26.47
CA SER A 180 3.60 -20.99 27.87
C SER A 180 2.43 -21.96 28.15
N ASN A 181 1.83 -22.62 27.14
CA ASN A 181 0.67 -23.47 27.38
C ASN A 181 0.74 -24.87 26.73
N LYS A 182 1.86 -25.56 26.90
CA LYS A 182 1.90 -27.04 26.80
C LYS A 182 2.73 -27.61 27.92
N ARG A 183 2.09 -27.84 29.07
CA ARG A 183 2.59 -28.82 30.03
C ARG A 183 2.36 -30.22 29.46
N PRO A 184 3.39 -31.05 29.31
CA PRO A 184 3.17 -32.47 29.03
C PRO A 184 2.62 -33.10 30.31
N SER A 185 1.44 -33.69 30.23
CA SER A 185 0.91 -34.60 31.27
C SER A 185 1.69 -35.93 31.17
N LEU A 186 2.85 -36.00 31.81
CA LEU A 186 3.42 -37.26 32.26
C LEU A 186 2.89 -37.51 33.64
N LEU A 187 2.05 -38.55 33.77
CA LEU A 187 1.73 -39.38 34.92
C LEU A 187 0.23 -39.72 34.92
N ALA A 188 -0.09 -40.86 34.32
CA ALA A 188 -1.11 -41.75 34.84
C ALA A 188 -0.66 -43.18 34.54
N LYS A 189 -0.54 -43.90 35.62
CA LYS A 189 -0.27 -45.33 35.69
C LYS A 189 -1.27 -46.17 34.92
#